data_8c9c86170e8e009dabea0e04fd50eb77
#
_entry.id   8c9c86170e8e009dabea0e04fd50eb77
#
_cell.length_a   1.000
_cell.length_b   1.000
_cell.length_c   1.000
_cell.angle_alpha   90.00
_cell.angle_beta   90.00
_cell.angle_gamma   90.00
#
_symmetry.space_group_name_H-M   'P 1'
#
loop_
_entity.id
_entity.type
_entity.pdbx_description
1 polymer ?
#
loop_
_entity_poly.entity_id
_entity_poly.type
_entity_poly.pdbx_seq_one_letter_code
_entity_poly.pdbx_strand_id
1 'polypeptide(L)'
;MFLKPTVKVTQILLYCLGVALEDNELVELYTFVACATHYHMVVRDLSEEGEVSQIPAFMGRLNSLAARALNVHYGRGENFWSSPGSYHNTEIWNQASFEGQLLYAWSNPVRDGMVRRPELWPGARFLPEALGTTITVRKPEGAFFGGRGREQSAPGDAYAMKDWKEDLARAEREAL
;
A
#
# COMPACT_ATOMS: atom_id res chain seq x y z
N MET A 1 -2.44 -8.84 17.18
CA MET A 1 -2.77 -7.69 16.32
C MET A 1 -1.50 -6.85 16.13
N PHE A 2 -0.82 -7.04 15.00
CA PHE A 2 0.50 -6.42 14.79
C PHE A 2 0.46 -5.16 13.90
N LEU A 3 -0.67 -4.91 13.22
CA LEU A 3 -0.89 -3.68 12.46
C LEU A 3 -1.74 -2.65 13.24
N LYS A 4 -1.80 -2.78 14.58
CA LYS A 4 -2.56 -1.84 15.42
C LYS A 4 -2.17 -0.40 15.07
N PRO A 5 -3.14 0.50 14.84
CA PRO A 5 -2.90 1.83 14.29
C PRO A 5 -2.27 2.76 15.34
N THR A 6 -0.97 2.63 15.53
CA THR A 6 -0.16 3.62 16.27
C THR A 6 0.56 4.51 15.27
N VAL A 7 0.96 5.70 15.69
CA VAL A 7 1.73 6.63 14.85
C VAL A 7 2.95 5.92 14.25
N LYS A 8 3.68 5.14 15.06
CA LYS A 8 4.89 4.44 14.62
C LYS A 8 4.61 3.34 13.60
N VAL A 9 3.59 2.51 13.84
CA VAL A 9 3.19 1.43 12.91
C VAL A 9 2.69 2.02 11.58
N THR A 10 1.87 3.06 11.64
CA THR A 10 1.39 3.79 10.46
C THR A 10 2.56 4.35 9.64
N GLN A 11 3.52 5.02 10.29
CA GLN A 11 4.70 5.57 9.63
C GLN A 11 5.57 4.47 8.99
N ILE A 12 5.78 3.33 9.68
CA ILE A 12 6.53 2.18 9.15
C ILE A 12 5.84 1.63 7.90
N LEU A 13 4.52 1.39 7.96
CA LEU A 13 3.78 0.83 6.83
C LEU A 13 3.81 1.74 5.61
N LEU A 14 3.54 3.04 5.79
CA LEU A 14 3.56 4.02 4.70
C LEU A 14 4.96 4.13 4.07
N TYR A 15 6.01 4.15 4.88
CA TYR A 15 7.38 4.19 4.38
C TYR A 15 7.75 2.92 3.60
N CYS A 16 7.41 1.73 4.14
CA CYS A 16 7.65 0.46 3.43
C CYS A 16 6.87 0.38 2.11
N LEU A 17 5.64 0.90 2.08
CA LEU A 17 4.82 0.98 0.88
C LEU A 17 5.48 1.88 -0.17
N GLY A 18 5.92 3.06 0.22
CA GLY A 18 6.61 3.97 -0.67
C GLY A 18 7.89 3.37 -1.26
N VAL A 19 8.75 2.77 -0.44
CA VAL A 19 9.97 2.09 -0.93
C VAL A 19 9.62 0.95 -1.89
N ALA A 20 8.55 0.19 -1.62
CA ALA A 20 8.13 -0.88 -2.51
C ALA A 20 7.62 -0.37 -3.86
N LEU A 21 6.94 0.79 -3.89
CA LEU A 21 6.51 1.44 -5.13
C LEU A 21 7.70 1.96 -5.95
N GLU A 22 8.70 2.56 -5.30
CA GLU A 22 9.91 3.02 -5.99
C GLU A 22 10.74 1.88 -6.59
N ASP A 23 10.83 0.75 -5.87
CA ASP A 23 11.54 -0.42 -6.36
C ASP A 23 10.77 -1.15 -7.51
N ASN A 24 9.50 -0.78 -7.77
CA ASN A 24 8.62 -1.38 -8.79
C ASN A 24 7.80 -0.30 -9.51
N GLU A 25 8.46 0.46 -10.37
CA GLU A 25 7.91 1.65 -11.05
C GLU A 25 6.70 1.37 -11.96
N LEU A 26 6.52 0.12 -12.39
CA LEU A 26 5.36 -0.30 -13.19
C LEU A 26 4.13 -0.66 -12.33
N VAL A 27 4.17 -0.43 -11.01
CA VAL A 27 3.01 -0.61 -10.14
C VAL A 27 2.45 0.74 -9.73
N GLU A 28 1.22 1.01 -10.13
CA GLU A 28 0.47 2.21 -9.70
C GLU A 28 -0.44 1.89 -8.52
N LEU A 29 -0.48 2.78 -7.53
CA LEU A 29 -1.31 2.64 -6.33
C LEU A 29 -2.50 3.59 -6.39
N TYR A 30 -3.72 3.05 -6.29
CA TYR A 30 -4.97 3.83 -6.18
C TYR A 30 -5.43 4.00 -4.73
N THR A 31 -5.29 2.96 -3.91
CA THR A 31 -5.61 3.04 -2.48
C THR A 31 -4.85 2.01 -1.66
N PHE A 32 -4.66 2.33 -0.38
CA PHE A 32 -4.12 1.45 0.64
C PHE A 32 -4.85 1.70 1.95
N VAL A 33 -5.34 0.65 2.61
CA VAL A 33 -5.98 0.72 3.93
C VAL A 33 -5.46 -0.41 4.80
N ALA A 34 -4.69 -0.08 5.83
CA ALA A 34 -4.22 -1.06 6.80
C ALA A 34 -5.18 -1.15 7.98
N CYS A 35 -5.83 -2.30 8.12
CA CYS A 35 -6.61 -2.68 9.30
C CYS A 35 -5.68 -3.18 10.43
N ALA A 36 -6.25 -3.71 11.52
CA ALA A 36 -5.44 -4.13 12.67
C ALA A 36 -4.64 -5.43 12.44
N THR A 37 -5.03 -6.25 11.47
CA THR A 37 -4.44 -7.59 11.21
C THR A 37 -4.03 -7.80 9.75
N HIS A 38 -4.54 -7.03 8.84
CA HIS A 38 -4.34 -7.15 7.40
C HIS A 38 -4.42 -5.78 6.74
N TYR A 39 -4.18 -5.71 5.45
CA TYR A 39 -4.37 -4.50 4.67
C TYR A 39 -5.05 -4.82 3.32
N HIS A 40 -5.72 -3.83 2.78
CA HIS A 40 -6.30 -3.83 1.45
C HIS A 40 -5.61 -2.79 0.60
N MET A 41 -5.45 -3.08 -0.68
CA MET A 41 -4.98 -2.11 -1.66
C MET A 41 -5.63 -2.37 -3.02
N VAL A 42 -5.71 -1.34 -3.81
CA VAL A 42 -6.02 -1.43 -5.23
C VAL A 42 -4.82 -0.89 -5.98
N VAL A 43 -4.26 -1.70 -6.86
CA VAL A 43 -3.07 -1.39 -7.66
C VAL A 43 -3.33 -1.73 -9.12
N ARG A 44 -2.58 -1.10 -10.01
CA ARG A 44 -2.51 -1.43 -11.43
C ARG A 44 -1.11 -1.83 -11.80
N ASP A 45 -0.99 -2.89 -12.58
CA ASP A 45 0.24 -3.28 -13.25
C ASP A 45 0.32 -2.59 -14.62
N LEU A 46 1.42 -1.92 -14.88
CA LEU A 46 1.70 -1.26 -16.15
C LEU A 46 2.63 -2.08 -17.05
N SER A 47 2.97 -3.33 -16.66
CA SER A 47 3.75 -4.23 -17.52
C SER A 47 3.01 -4.47 -18.84
N GLU A 48 3.73 -4.51 -19.95
CA GLU A 48 3.15 -4.75 -21.25
C GLU A 48 2.61 -6.19 -21.41
N GLU A 49 1.70 -6.38 -22.36
CA GLU A 49 1.15 -7.71 -22.63
C GLU A 49 2.26 -8.68 -23.02
N GLY A 50 2.38 -9.80 -22.30
CA GLY A 50 3.43 -10.81 -22.47
C GLY A 50 4.66 -10.59 -21.59
N GLU A 51 4.75 -9.49 -20.86
CA GLU A 51 5.77 -9.28 -19.83
C GLU A 51 5.38 -9.90 -18.48
N VAL A 52 6.38 -10.06 -17.62
CA VAL A 52 6.15 -10.59 -16.27
C VAL A 52 5.62 -9.47 -15.38
N SER A 53 4.45 -9.71 -14.78
CA SER A 53 3.83 -8.77 -13.80
C SER A 53 4.81 -8.38 -12.70
N GLN A 54 4.85 -7.09 -12.36
CA GLN A 54 5.63 -6.60 -11.22
C GLN A 54 4.88 -6.68 -9.88
N ILE A 55 3.59 -6.98 -9.87
CA ILE A 55 2.81 -7.11 -8.62
C ILE A 55 3.41 -8.14 -7.65
N PRO A 56 3.85 -9.35 -8.06
CA PRO A 56 4.48 -10.29 -7.13
C PRO A 56 5.76 -9.76 -6.48
N ALA A 57 6.62 -9.08 -7.27
CA ALA A 57 7.85 -8.47 -6.77
C ALA A 57 7.55 -7.33 -5.78
N PHE A 58 6.63 -6.45 -6.14
CA PHE A 58 6.13 -5.37 -5.29
C PHE A 58 5.57 -5.91 -3.96
N MET A 59 4.68 -6.90 -4.01
CA MET A 59 4.09 -7.52 -2.82
C MET A 59 5.15 -8.19 -1.94
N GLY A 60 6.09 -8.91 -2.54
CA GLY A 60 7.23 -9.51 -1.84
C GLY A 60 8.08 -8.46 -1.15
N ARG A 61 8.37 -7.35 -1.84
CA ARG A 61 9.14 -6.23 -1.30
C ARG A 61 8.44 -5.56 -0.13
N LEU A 62 7.19 -5.15 -0.30
CA LEU A 62 6.37 -4.54 0.74
C LEU A 62 6.27 -5.43 1.98
N ASN A 63 5.86 -6.70 1.79
CA ASN A 63 5.67 -7.63 2.89
C ASN A 63 6.96 -7.93 3.65
N SER A 64 8.08 -8.10 2.94
CA SER A 64 9.39 -8.34 3.56
C SER A 64 9.89 -7.14 4.35
N LEU A 65 9.77 -5.93 3.82
CA LEU A 65 10.17 -4.70 4.52
C LEU A 65 9.32 -4.47 5.77
N ALA A 66 7.99 -4.54 5.62
CA ALA A 66 7.04 -4.33 6.71
C ALA A 66 7.24 -5.37 7.83
N ALA A 67 7.38 -6.65 7.48
CA ALA A 67 7.63 -7.72 8.45
C ALA A 67 8.89 -7.47 9.27
N ARG A 68 10.02 -7.16 8.60
CA ARG A 68 11.31 -6.92 9.28
C ARG A 68 11.24 -5.69 10.17
N ALA A 69 10.71 -4.59 9.66
CA ALA A 69 10.61 -3.33 10.40
C ALA A 69 9.70 -3.45 11.62
N LEU A 70 8.54 -4.10 11.47
CA LEU A 70 7.58 -4.30 12.56
C LEU A 70 8.08 -5.33 13.57
N ASN A 71 8.78 -6.40 13.14
CA ASN A 71 9.42 -7.33 14.07
C ASN A 71 10.47 -6.64 14.94
N VAL A 72 11.32 -5.76 14.35
CA VAL A 72 12.26 -4.96 15.13
C VAL A 72 11.52 -4.00 16.08
N HIS A 73 10.45 -3.35 15.59
CA HIS A 73 9.64 -2.45 16.43
C HIS A 73 9.02 -3.16 17.64
N TYR A 74 8.58 -4.41 17.47
CA TYR A 74 7.96 -5.20 18.53
C TYR A 74 8.93 -6.09 19.31
N GLY A 75 10.23 -6.09 18.98
CA GLY A 75 11.23 -6.98 19.58
C GLY A 75 10.98 -8.46 19.31
N ARG A 76 10.49 -8.82 18.10
CA ARG A 76 10.12 -10.18 17.72
C ARG A 76 11.07 -10.76 16.69
N GLY A 77 11.26 -12.09 16.72
CA GLY A 77 12.06 -12.83 15.73
C GLY A 77 11.29 -13.86 14.90
N GLU A 78 9.97 -13.93 15.06
CA GLU A 78 9.11 -14.90 14.39
C GLU A 78 8.56 -14.39 13.06
N ASN A 79 7.92 -15.29 12.29
CA ASN A 79 7.18 -14.89 11.09
C ASN A 79 6.12 -13.87 11.43
N PHE A 80 6.12 -12.78 10.69
CA PHE A 80 5.15 -11.68 10.89
C PHE A 80 3.81 -12.00 10.24
N TRP A 81 3.85 -12.47 9.00
CA TRP A 81 2.68 -12.85 8.24
C TRP A 81 2.30 -14.31 8.52
N SER A 82 1.02 -14.60 8.59
CA SER A 82 0.50 -15.94 8.87
C SER A 82 0.87 -16.97 7.82
N SER A 83 1.06 -16.54 6.58
CA SER A 83 1.50 -17.39 5.48
C SER A 83 2.51 -16.62 4.63
N PRO A 84 3.80 -17.05 4.63
CA PRO A 84 4.82 -16.39 3.82
C PRO A 84 4.48 -16.43 2.33
N GLY A 85 4.52 -15.27 1.68
CA GLY A 85 4.31 -15.13 0.24
C GLY A 85 2.87 -15.21 -0.23
N SER A 86 1.88 -15.39 0.65
CA SER A 86 0.48 -15.39 0.25
C SER A 86 -0.16 -14.02 0.43
N TYR A 87 -0.76 -13.54 -0.62
CA TYR A 87 -1.76 -12.48 -0.62
C TYR A 87 -2.92 -12.96 -1.49
N HIS A 88 -4.12 -12.53 -1.16
CA HIS A 88 -5.30 -12.77 -1.98
C HIS A 88 -5.39 -11.63 -2.98
N ASN A 89 -5.44 -11.93 -4.27
CA ASN A 89 -5.68 -10.96 -5.32
C ASN A 89 -6.99 -11.25 -6.04
N THR A 90 -7.64 -10.19 -6.50
CA THR A 90 -8.81 -10.24 -7.36
C THR A 90 -8.53 -9.34 -8.54
N GLU A 91 -8.59 -9.90 -9.74
CA GLU A 91 -8.47 -9.13 -10.96
C GLU A 91 -9.72 -8.27 -11.20
N ILE A 92 -9.51 -7.05 -11.68
CA ILE A 92 -10.57 -6.07 -11.88
C ILE A 92 -10.68 -5.80 -13.39
N TRP A 93 -11.81 -6.20 -13.97
CA TRP A 93 -12.01 -6.16 -15.42
C TRP A 93 -12.88 -5.00 -15.92
N ASN A 94 -13.57 -4.29 -15.03
CA ASN A 94 -14.48 -3.21 -15.41
C ASN A 94 -14.60 -2.15 -14.32
N GLN A 95 -15.14 -1.00 -14.71
CA GLN A 95 -15.30 0.16 -13.84
C GLN A 95 -16.12 -0.15 -12.58
N ALA A 96 -17.25 -0.82 -12.70
CA ALA A 96 -18.12 -1.10 -11.55
C ALA A 96 -17.41 -1.98 -10.51
N SER A 97 -16.63 -2.97 -10.96
CA SER A 97 -15.79 -3.79 -10.08
C SER A 97 -14.67 -2.97 -9.45
N PHE A 98 -14.06 -2.04 -10.20
CA PHE A 98 -13.01 -1.17 -9.70
C PHE A 98 -13.53 -0.25 -8.59
N GLU A 99 -14.62 0.46 -8.83
CA GLU A 99 -15.28 1.31 -7.84
C GLU A 99 -15.71 0.49 -6.60
N GLY A 100 -16.24 -0.71 -6.82
CA GLY A 100 -16.60 -1.64 -5.76
C GLY A 100 -15.43 -2.03 -4.88
N GLN A 101 -14.25 -2.30 -5.46
CA GLN A 101 -13.04 -2.64 -4.69
C GLN A 101 -12.47 -1.43 -3.94
N LEU A 102 -12.52 -0.23 -4.50
CA LEU A 102 -12.16 1.00 -3.79
C LEU A 102 -13.07 1.21 -2.58
N LEU A 103 -14.39 1.16 -2.77
CA LEU A 103 -15.37 1.29 -1.69
C LEU A 103 -15.20 0.20 -0.63
N TYR A 104 -14.93 -1.03 -1.05
CA TYR A 104 -14.66 -2.13 -0.13
C TYR A 104 -13.44 -1.83 0.74
N ALA A 105 -12.31 -1.43 0.14
CA ALA A 105 -11.08 -1.10 0.87
C ALA A 105 -11.32 0.05 1.87
N TRP A 106 -11.95 1.14 1.43
CA TRP A 106 -12.22 2.31 2.28
C TRP A 106 -13.18 2.02 3.43
N SER A 107 -14.21 1.20 3.18
CA SER A 107 -15.21 0.87 4.20
C SER A 107 -14.78 -0.23 5.17
N ASN A 108 -13.67 -0.90 4.92
CA ASN A 108 -13.27 -2.08 5.71
C ASN A 108 -13.17 -1.80 7.22
N PRO A 109 -12.55 -0.70 7.71
CA PRO A 109 -12.51 -0.39 9.13
C PRO A 109 -13.90 -0.17 9.76
N VAL A 110 -14.86 0.29 8.97
CA VAL A 110 -16.26 0.44 9.42
C VAL A 110 -16.97 -0.90 9.47
N ARG A 111 -16.80 -1.71 8.43
CA ARG A 111 -17.40 -3.06 8.34
C ARG A 111 -16.92 -3.99 9.45
N ASP A 112 -15.65 -3.84 9.84
CA ASP A 112 -15.06 -4.56 10.97
C ASP A 112 -15.47 -3.97 12.35
N GLY A 113 -16.33 -2.94 12.36
CA GLY A 113 -16.80 -2.31 13.59
C GLY A 113 -15.74 -1.52 14.37
N MET A 114 -14.60 -1.21 13.73
CA MET A 114 -13.49 -0.52 14.40
C MET A 114 -13.75 0.99 14.54
N VAL A 115 -14.46 1.57 13.59
CA VAL A 115 -14.84 2.99 13.57
C VAL A 115 -16.23 3.17 12.95
N ARG A 116 -16.85 4.33 13.19
CA ARG A 116 -18.18 4.65 12.61
C ARG A 116 -18.11 5.20 11.19
N ARG A 117 -16.96 5.75 10.78
CA ARG A 117 -16.71 6.32 9.45
C ARG A 117 -15.25 6.09 9.06
N PRO A 118 -14.92 5.89 7.78
CA PRO A 118 -13.57 5.61 7.32
C PRO A 118 -12.54 6.67 7.74
N GLU A 119 -12.94 7.96 7.75
CA GLU A 119 -12.08 9.09 8.09
C GLU A 119 -11.63 9.07 9.56
N LEU A 120 -12.33 8.34 10.41
CA LEU A 120 -11.97 8.18 11.83
C LEU A 120 -10.94 7.08 12.08
N TRP A 121 -10.61 6.27 11.06
CA TRP A 121 -9.60 5.23 11.22
C TRP A 121 -8.20 5.85 11.35
N PRO A 122 -7.48 5.67 12.47
CA PRO A 122 -6.18 6.31 12.69
C PRO A 122 -5.00 5.58 12.03
N GLY A 123 -5.25 4.43 11.39
CA GLY A 123 -4.23 3.63 10.69
C GLY A 123 -3.81 4.21 9.34
N ALA A 124 -2.82 3.58 8.73
CA ALA A 124 -2.40 3.93 7.37
C ALA A 124 -3.56 3.74 6.41
N ARG A 125 -3.97 4.81 5.73
CA ARG A 125 -5.06 4.82 4.77
C ARG A 125 -4.90 5.91 3.73
N PHE A 126 -5.35 5.64 2.52
CA PHE A 126 -5.56 6.61 1.47
C PHE A 126 -7.04 6.55 1.06
N LEU A 127 -7.79 7.60 1.40
CA LEU A 127 -9.21 7.74 1.10
C LEU A 127 -9.40 8.54 -0.21
N PRO A 128 -10.62 8.71 -0.71
CA PRO A 128 -10.88 9.37 -2.00
C PRO A 128 -10.19 10.72 -2.19
N GLU A 129 -10.05 11.50 -1.12
CA GLU A 129 -9.37 12.81 -1.14
C GLU A 129 -7.86 12.73 -1.41
N ALA A 130 -7.25 11.55 -1.25
CA ALA A 130 -5.85 11.32 -1.56
C ALA A 130 -5.59 11.04 -3.05
N LEU A 131 -6.64 10.71 -3.82
CA LEU A 131 -6.50 10.43 -5.25
C LEU A 131 -5.98 11.66 -5.99
N GLY A 132 -5.04 11.46 -6.91
CA GLY A 132 -4.40 12.54 -7.67
C GLY A 132 -3.46 13.43 -6.85
N THR A 133 -3.20 13.12 -5.57
CA THR A 133 -2.30 13.89 -4.72
C THR A 133 -0.95 13.21 -4.56
N THR A 134 0.06 14.00 -4.18
CA THR A 134 1.37 13.50 -3.80
C THR A 134 1.49 13.48 -2.27
N ILE A 135 1.86 12.34 -1.71
CA ILE A 135 1.99 12.16 -0.27
C ILE A 135 3.45 12.00 0.09
N THR A 136 3.95 12.88 0.96
CA THR A 136 5.30 12.79 1.49
C THR A 136 5.34 11.89 2.72
N VAL A 137 6.19 10.87 2.69
CA VAL A 137 6.37 9.93 3.80
C VAL A 137 7.78 10.04 4.34
N ARG A 138 7.91 10.39 5.62
CA ARG A 138 9.23 10.48 6.26
C ARG A 138 9.73 9.10 6.68
N LYS A 139 11.03 8.87 6.49
CA LYS A 139 11.72 7.68 6.98
C LYS A 139 11.53 7.55 8.50
N PRO A 140 11.06 6.39 9.00
CA PRO A 140 10.91 6.20 10.44
C PRO A 140 12.25 6.17 11.15
N GLU A 141 12.33 6.81 12.30
CA GLU A 141 13.48 6.66 13.19
C GLU A 141 13.49 5.28 13.85
N GLY A 142 14.67 4.72 14.11
CA GLY A 142 14.84 3.46 14.86
C GLY A 142 15.87 2.52 14.24
N ALA A 143 16.15 1.43 14.98
CA ALA A 143 17.25 0.51 14.68
C ALA A 143 17.17 -0.13 13.28
N PHE A 144 16.00 -0.42 12.77
CA PHE A 144 15.84 -1.03 11.44
C PHE A 144 16.23 -0.07 10.31
N PHE A 145 15.88 1.21 10.43
CA PHE A 145 16.12 2.23 9.39
C PHE A 145 17.41 3.01 9.61
N GLY A 146 18.07 2.87 10.77
CA GLY A 146 19.27 3.61 11.18
C GLY A 146 20.61 2.89 10.94
N GLY A 147 20.62 1.69 10.35
CA GLY A 147 21.84 0.89 10.15
C GLY A 147 22.82 1.54 9.16
N ARG A 148 24.13 1.54 9.54
CA ARG A 148 25.24 1.92 8.66
C ARG A 148 25.26 1.01 7.43
N GLY A 149 25.07 1.57 6.26
CA GLY A 149 25.35 0.87 5.01
C GLY A 149 24.22 0.96 4.00
N ARG A 150 24.30 1.95 3.27
CA ARG A 150 23.74 2.60 2.11
C ARG A 150 23.06 3.89 2.56
N GLU A 151 23.72 5.00 2.25
CA GLU A 151 22.99 6.17 1.76
C GLU A 151 22.21 5.70 0.54
N GLN A 152 21.08 5.06 0.78
CA GLN A 152 19.98 5.20 -0.16
C GLN A 152 19.68 6.68 -0.04
N SER A 153 20.09 7.43 -1.05
CA SER A 153 19.49 8.72 -1.37
C SER A 153 18.03 8.51 -1.08
N ALA A 154 17.51 9.20 -0.05
CA ALA A 154 16.07 9.24 0.15
C ALA A 154 15.54 9.72 -1.18
N PRO A 155 14.87 8.86 -1.97
CA PRO A 155 14.13 9.33 -3.11
C PRO A 155 13.16 10.32 -2.51
N GLY A 156 12.86 11.37 -3.20
CA GLY A 156 12.04 12.42 -2.64
C GLY A 156 10.84 11.76 -1.99
N ASP A 157 10.68 11.90 -0.68
CA ASP A 157 9.71 11.24 0.20
C ASP A 157 8.23 11.44 -0.26
N ALA A 158 8.01 11.50 -1.56
CA ALA A 158 6.77 11.93 -2.18
C ALA A 158 6.26 10.87 -3.16
N TYR A 159 5.11 10.29 -2.85
CA TYR A 159 4.42 9.30 -3.68
C TYR A 159 3.15 9.88 -4.27
N ALA A 160 3.02 9.83 -5.59
CA ALA A 160 1.81 10.24 -6.27
C ALA A 160 0.74 9.15 -6.16
N MET A 161 -0.42 9.52 -5.64
CA MET A 161 -1.61 8.69 -5.71
C MET A 161 -2.28 8.92 -7.06
N LYS A 162 -2.55 7.86 -7.81
CA LYS A 162 -3.16 7.96 -9.14
C LYS A 162 -4.64 8.34 -9.05
N ASP A 163 -5.08 9.20 -9.98
CA ASP A 163 -6.49 9.50 -10.16
C ASP A 163 -7.08 8.57 -11.24
N TRP A 164 -7.86 7.61 -10.77
CA TRP A 164 -8.52 6.62 -11.62
C TRP A 164 -9.49 7.22 -12.64
N LYS A 165 -10.04 8.43 -12.39
CA LYS A 165 -10.96 9.09 -13.31
C LYS A 165 -10.27 9.53 -14.59
N GLU A 166 -9.02 9.97 -14.50
CA GLU A 166 -8.21 10.33 -15.68
C GLU A 166 -7.89 9.09 -16.50
N ASP A 167 -7.54 7.96 -15.86
CA ASP A 167 -7.23 6.70 -16.52
C ASP A 167 -8.45 6.11 -17.24
N LEU A 168 -9.63 6.16 -16.61
CA LEU A 168 -10.88 5.73 -17.26
C LEU A 168 -11.23 6.59 -18.47
N ALA A 169 -11.15 7.91 -18.35
CA ALA A 169 -11.42 8.82 -19.47
C ALA A 169 -10.42 8.64 -20.63
N ARG A 170 -9.21 8.14 -20.37
CA ARG A 170 -8.25 7.76 -21.39
C ARG A 170 -8.63 6.43 -22.05
N ALA A 171 -8.93 5.40 -21.24
CA ALA A 171 -9.33 4.08 -21.74
C ALA A 171 -10.60 4.14 -22.59
N GLU A 172 -11.59 4.96 -22.21
CA GLU A 172 -12.80 5.20 -23.02
C GLU A 172 -12.50 5.88 -24.36
N ARG A 173 -11.49 6.78 -24.42
CA ARG A 173 -11.06 7.42 -25.67
C ARG A 173 -10.27 6.48 -26.60
N GLU A 174 -9.55 5.54 -26.05
CA GLU A 174 -8.77 4.55 -26.80
C GLU A 174 -9.62 3.38 -27.33
N ALA A 175 -10.82 3.20 -26.78
CA ALA A 175 -11.78 2.14 -27.18
C ALA A 175 -12.77 2.59 -28.28
N LEU A 176 -12.75 3.87 -28.71
CA LEU A 176 -13.55 4.46 -29.80
C LEU A 176 -12.73 4.59 -31.08
#